data_f506e2cd97d4599edab632aacfcc00e5
#
_entry.id   f506e2cd97d4599edab632aacfcc00e5
#
_cell.length_a   1.000
_cell.length_b   1.000
_cell.length_c   1.000
_cell.angle_alpha   90.00
_cell.angle_beta   90.00
_cell.angle_gamma   90.00
#
_symmetry.space_group_name_H-M   'P 1'
#
loop_
_entity.id
_entity.type
_entity.pdbx_description
1 polymer ?
#
loop_
_entity_poly.entity_id
_entity_poly.type
_entity_poly.pdbx_seq_one_letter_code
_entity_poly.pdbx_strand_id
1 'polypeptide(L)'
;FDAGAAAYAAWKTGDIGITSERVPLGEYLAAWLENVAKRKIKPSSYASYAITIHSHIAPYIGGIVLQELRPRHVDSWLMQLAGKGLARGTIALARAVLSTALKYAVYPAELIRSNPCAGMAIPRNAPAKVVRRSIITKEQFRELLSLHPEGSKYYMPLMILYHTGARIGEVFGLTWESVDLEKGTLTIERQIVERQAGGYAFATPKTATSTRTLFIDGRLIAALRRWKALQVERELAMGKAYQVIYELAGGTLYTAPKMEKPPEGAILRPLICTDRYGLPVTYRGISTMLNRRGINAHSFRHTHATQLIEAGAKPVDVAARLGHKDATITQNLYTHDTEEMQKETVAIFSRIVGTL
;
A
#
# COMPACT_ATOMS: atom_id res chain seq x y z
N PHE A 1 34.82 -20.77 8.36
CA PHE A 1 33.42 -21.04 7.95
C PHE A 1 32.59 -21.63 9.10
N ASP A 2 33.16 -22.46 9.96
CA ASP A 2 32.42 -23.16 11.03
C ASP A 2 32.09 -22.28 12.26
N ALA A 3 32.93 -21.34 12.63
CA ALA A 3 32.70 -20.47 13.78
C ALA A 3 31.52 -19.50 13.56
N GLY A 4 31.33 -18.96 12.36
CA GLY A 4 30.20 -18.11 12.03
C GLY A 4 28.86 -18.87 12.00
N ALA A 5 28.89 -20.14 11.62
CA ALA A 5 27.70 -21.01 11.64
C ALA A 5 27.30 -21.39 13.08
N ALA A 6 28.26 -21.58 13.98
CA ALA A 6 28.00 -21.87 15.38
C ALA A 6 27.43 -20.65 16.13
N ALA A 7 27.99 -19.45 15.90
CA ALA A 7 27.44 -18.21 16.44
C ALA A 7 26.05 -17.90 15.94
N TYR A 8 25.81 -18.16 14.65
CA TYR A 8 24.47 -18.06 14.04
C TYR A 8 23.49 -19.07 14.66
N ALA A 9 23.93 -20.30 14.94
CA ALA A 9 23.10 -21.33 15.57
C ALA A 9 22.77 -20.97 17.03
N ALA A 10 23.73 -20.49 17.84
CA ALA A 10 23.53 -20.05 19.21
C ALA A 10 22.57 -18.83 19.29
N TRP A 11 22.75 -17.88 18.38
CA TRP A 11 21.83 -16.73 18.27
C TRP A 11 20.42 -17.16 17.83
N LYS A 12 20.28 -18.17 16.98
CA LYS A 12 19.02 -18.74 16.52
C LYS A 12 18.22 -19.42 17.64
N THR A 13 18.90 -20.00 18.62
CA THR A 13 18.28 -20.69 19.78
C THR A 13 17.96 -19.74 20.93
N GLY A 14 18.33 -18.45 20.85
CA GLY A 14 18.12 -17.48 21.93
C GLY A 14 19.11 -17.59 23.09
N ASP A 15 20.11 -18.44 22.96
CA ASP A 15 21.17 -18.67 23.97
C ASP A 15 22.36 -17.70 23.73
N ILE A 16 22.06 -16.40 23.82
CA ILE A 16 23.08 -15.34 23.66
C ILE A 16 23.52 -14.88 25.04
N GLY A 17 24.45 -15.62 25.62
CA GLY A 17 25.45 -14.99 26.47
C GLY A 17 26.25 -14.00 25.62
N ILE A 18 26.66 -12.85 26.18
CA ILE A 18 27.52 -11.84 25.51
C ILE A 18 28.66 -12.57 24.80
N THR A 19 28.47 -12.96 23.56
CA THR A 19 29.51 -13.61 22.78
C THR A 19 30.38 -12.51 22.19
N SER A 20 31.65 -12.54 22.51
CA SER A 20 32.70 -11.73 21.89
C SER A 20 32.88 -12.06 20.37
N GLU A 21 31.97 -12.79 19.77
CA GLU A 21 32.04 -13.22 18.38
C GLU A 21 31.74 -12.07 17.43
N ARG A 22 32.67 -11.86 16.54
CA ARG A 22 32.64 -10.81 15.51
C ARG A 22 31.75 -11.23 14.37
N VAL A 23 30.51 -10.72 14.35
CA VAL A 23 29.53 -11.06 13.32
C VAL A 23 29.50 -9.98 12.23
N PRO A 24 29.63 -10.32 10.95
CA PRO A 24 29.43 -9.39 9.84
C PRO A 24 28.01 -8.78 9.88
N LEU A 25 27.91 -7.48 9.60
CA LEU A 25 26.63 -6.77 9.62
C LEU A 25 25.57 -7.43 8.71
N GLY A 26 25.98 -7.95 7.56
CA GLY A 26 25.07 -8.62 6.61
C GLY A 26 24.42 -9.87 7.22
N GLU A 27 25.21 -10.69 7.92
CA GLU A 27 24.72 -11.89 8.61
C GLU A 27 23.81 -11.52 9.79
N TYR A 28 24.20 -10.52 10.58
CA TYR A 28 23.34 -9.99 11.62
C TYR A 28 21.99 -9.52 11.10
N LEU A 29 21.97 -8.74 10.01
CA LEU A 29 20.74 -8.20 9.43
C LEU A 29 19.82 -9.29 8.89
N ALA A 30 20.39 -10.32 8.24
CA ALA A 30 19.61 -11.48 7.76
C ALA A 30 18.96 -12.24 8.92
N ALA A 31 19.72 -12.49 9.96
CA ALA A 31 19.26 -13.17 11.15
C ALA A 31 18.23 -12.35 11.95
N TRP A 32 18.48 -11.04 12.14
CA TRP A 32 17.51 -10.13 12.75
C TRP A 32 16.19 -10.07 11.98
N LEU A 33 16.26 -10.03 10.64
CA LEU A 33 15.07 -9.98 9.79
C LEU A 33 14.21 -11.23 9.98
N GLU A 34 14.81 -12.42 9.97
CA GLU A 34 14.09 -13.69 10.06
C GLU A 34 13.56 -13.96 11.47
N ASN A 35 14.40 -13.76 12.48
CA ASN A 35 14.07 -14.20 13.86
C ASN A 35 13.34 -13.13 14.69
N VAL A 36 13.54 -11.85 14.38
CA VAL A 36 13.00 -10.74 15.17
C VAL A 36 11.96 -9.95 14.39
N ALA A 37 12.33 -9.41 13.21
CA ALA A 37 11.45 -8.51 12.48
C ALA A 37 10.23 -9.24 11.94
N LYS A 38 10.37 -10.44 11.39
CA LYS A 38 9.30 -11.27 10.82
C LYS A 38 8.11 -11.45 11.76
N ARG A 39 8.36 -11.55 13.05
CA ARG A 39 7.31 -11.72 14.07
C ARG A 39 6.58 -10.43 14.43
N LYS A 40 7.18 -9.27 14.12
CA LYS A 40 6.70 -7.94 14.57
C LYS A 40 6.12 -7.10 13.44
N ILE A 41 6.45 -7.41 12.18
CA ILE A 41 6.04 -6.62 11.03
C ILE A 41 5.14 -7.41 10.08
N LYS A 42 4.34 -6.68 9.30
CA LYS A 42 3.47 -7.30 8.27
C LYS A 42 4.31 -7.96 7.17
N PRO A 43 3.81 -9.02 6.50
CA PRO A 43 4.53 -9.72 5.42
C PRO A 43 5.01 -8.78 4.31
N SER A 44 4.23 -7.76 3.94
CA SER A 44 4.63 -6.75 2.95
C SER A 44 5.81 -5.89 3.40
N SER A 45 5.90 -5.57 4.70
CA SER A 45 7.02 -4.83 5.26
C SER A 45 8.26 -5.72 5.35
N TYR A 46 8.08 -6.99 5.71
CA TYR A 46 9.17 -7.98 5.68
C TYR A 46 9.81 -8.08 4.29
N ALA A 47 8.98 -8.24 3.23
CA ALA A 47 9.48 -8.27 1.85
C ALA A 47 10.25 -7.01 1.47
N SER A 48 9.73 -5.84 1.84
CA SER A 48 10.40 -4.55 1.61
C SER A 48 11.73 -4.45 2.36
N TYR A 49 11.78 -4.92 3.60
CA TYR A 49 13.02 -4.95 4.40
C TYR A 49 14.04 -5.90 3.80
N ALA A 50 13.61 -7.11 3.40
CA ALA A 50 14.48 -8.09 2.75
C ALA A 50 15.14 -7.53 1.48
N ILE A 51 14.34 -6.93 0.59
CA ILE A 51 14.85 -6.27 -0.62
C ILE A 51 15.82 -5.14 -0.26
N THR A 52 15.46 -4.31 0.73
CA THR A 52 16.27 -3.17 1.16
C THR A 52 17.61 -3.63 1.71
N ILE A 53 17.63 -4.64 2.56
CA ILE A 53 18.87 -5.22 3.12
C ILE A 53 19.73 -5.80 2.00
N HIS A 54 19.15 -6.64 1.15
CA HIS A 54 19.87 -7.32 0.09
C HIS A 54 20.42 -6.36 -0.96
N SER A 55 19.64 -5.36 -1.38
CA SER A 55 20.02 -4.51 -2.53
C SER A 55 20.73 -3.22 -2.12
N HIS A 56 20.48 -2.70 -0.90
CA HIS A 56 20.91 -1.36 -0.52
C HIS A 56 21.78 -1.29 0.73
N ILE A 57 21.89 -2.35 1.53
CA ILE A 57 22.72 -2.35 2.75
C ILE A 57 23.86 -3.34 2.63
N ALA A 58 23.56 -4.62 2.47
CA ALA A 58 24.55 -5.70 2.49
C ALA A 58 25.65 -5.55 1.45
N PRO A 59 25.41 -5.13 0.19
CA PRO A 59 26.46 -4.98 -0.81
C PRO A 59 27.51 -3.89 -0.50
N TYR A 60 27.19 -2.96 0.42
CA TYR A 60 28.04 -1.79 0.70
C TYR A 60 28.77 -1.89 2.03
N ILE A 61 28.04 -2.27 3.08
CA ILE A 61 28.54 -2.28 4.45
C ILE A 61 28.36 -3.63 5.15
N GLY A 62 27.77 -4.62 4.46
CA GLY A 62 27.45 -5.93 5.06
C GLY A 62 28.68 -6.73 5.52
N GLY A 63 29.87 -6.51 4.94
CA GLY A 63 31.12 -7.14 5.36
C GLY A 63 31.76 -6.51 6.60
N ILE A 64 31.27 -5.35 7.06
CA ILE A 64 31.81 -4.71 8.27
C ILE A 64 31.33 -5.49 9.49
N VAL A 65 32.24 -5.78 10.41
CA VAL A 65 31.90 -6.41 11.70
C VAL A 65 30.96 -5.48 12.48
N LEU A 66 29.85 -5.99 13.01
CA LEU A 66 28.80 -5.20 13.69
C LEU A 66 29.38 -4.31 14.80
N GLN A 67 30.31 -4.84 15.61
CA GLN A 67 30.99 -4.13 16.71
C GLN A 67 31.94 -3.04 16.22
N GLU A 68 32.37 -3.10 14.97
CA GLU A 68 33.27 -2.12 14.34
C GLU A 68 32.53 -1.09 13.49
N LEU A 69 31.21 -1.24 13.34
CA LEU A 69 30.41 -0.27 12.60
C LEU A 69 30.43 1.09 13.31
N ARG A 70 30.86 2.14 12.60
CA ARG A 70 30.99 3.50 13.11
C ARG A 70 30.10 4.47 12.31
N PRO A 71 29.75 5.64 12.87
CA PRO A 71 28.97 6.66 12.16
C PRO A 71 29.56 7.03 10.80
N ARG A 72 30.89 7.12 10.67
CA ARG A 72 31.58 7.40 9.40
C ARG A 72 31.28 6.36 8.30
N HIS A 73 31.11 5.08 8.66
CA HIS A 73 30.75 4.04 7.69
C HIS A 73 29.32 4.22 7.18
N VAL A 74 28.42 4.60 8.08
CA VAL A 74 27.01 4.89 7.75
C VAL A 74 26.93 6.13 6.86
N ASP A 75 27.67 7.19 7.18
CA ASP A 75 27.70 8.42 6.39
C ASP A 75 28.22 8.16 4.97
N SER A 76 29.38 7.50 4.84
CA SER A 76 29.95 7.11 3.56
C SER A 76 28.99 6.26 2.74
N TRP A 77 28.31 5.30 3.37
CA TRP A 77 27.30 4.47 2.70
C TRP A 77 26.13 5.30 2.18
N LEU A 78 25.58 6.22 2.98
CA LEU A 78 24.49 7.09 2.55
C LEU A 78 24.89 7.98 1.36
N MET A 79 26.12 8.50 1.38
CA MET A 79 26.71 9.28 0.27
C MET A 79 26.86 8.41 -1.00
N GLN A 80 27.31 7.16 -0.87
CA GLN A 80 27.38 6.23 -2.02
C GLN A 80 26.03 5.94 -2.65
N LEU A 81 24.98 5.73 -1.81
CA LEU A 81 23.62 5.53 -2.31
C LEU A 81 23.11 6.77 -3.06
N ALA A 82 23.38 7.97 -2.54
CA ALA A 82 23.03 9.23 -3.19
C ALA A 82 23.79 9.43 -4.51
N GLY A 83 25.10 9.12 -4.53
CA GLY A 83 25.95 9.17 -5.73
C GLY A 83 25.50 8.20 -6.84
N LYS A 84 24.85 7.09 -6.48
CA LYS A 84 24.22 6.18 -7.46
C LYS A 84 22.85 6.67 -7.96
N GLY A 85 22.40 7.86 -7.54
CA GLY A 85 21.14 8.43 -7.98
C GLY A 85 19.89 7.81 -7.35
N LEU A 86 20.02 7.08 -6.22
CA LEU A 86 18.85 6.56 -5.53
C LEU A 86 17.99 7.69 -4.97
N ALA A 87 16.67 7.57 -5.14
CA ALA A 87 15.73 8.56 -4.64
C ALA A 87 15.85 8.72 -3.11
N ARG A 88 15.72 9.96 -2.63
CA ARG A 88 15.78 10.31 -1.19
C ARG A 88 14.90 9.41 -0.32
N GLY A 89 13.69 9.04 -0.79
CA GLY A 89 12.78 8.12 -0.09
C GLY A 89 13.34 6.70 0.06
N THR A 90 14.05 6.19 -0.95
CA THR A 90 14.70 4.87 -0.92
C THR A 90 15.85 4.87 0.09
N ILE A 91 16.68 5.92 0.08
CA ILE A 91 17.77 6.10 1.04
C ILE A 91 17.23 6.24 2.47
N ALA A 92 16.13 6.97 2.65
CA ALA A 92 15.45 7.11 3.93
C ALA A 92 14.97 5.76 4.47
N LEU A 93 14.38 4.94 3.62
CA LEU A 93 13.94 3.59 3.98
C LEU A 93 15.14 2.71 4.38
N ALA A 94 16.20 2.71 3.57
CA ALA A 94 17.40 1.91 3.86
C ALA A 94 18.02 2.30 5.21
N ARG A 95 18.16 3.60 5.47
CA ARG A 95 18.62 4.12 6.78
C ARG A 95 17.68 3.70 7.92
N ALA A 96 16.37 3.78 7.74
CA ALA A 96 15.39 3.41 8.75
C ALA A 96 15.43 1.91 9.08
N VAL A 97 15.57 1.06 8.08
CA VAL A 97 15.71 -0.40 8.26
C VAL A 97 16.98 -0.70 9.05
N LEU A 98 18.13 -0.15 8.62
CA LEU A 98 19.41 -0.32 9.34
C LEU A 98 19.30 0.18 10.78
N SER A 99 18.78 1.39 10.99
CA SER A 99 18.63 1.97 12.34
C SER A 99 17.74 1.13 13.24
N THR A 100 16.67 0.52 12.68
CA THR A 100 15.76 -0.35 13.46
C THR A 100 16.46 -1.63 13.89
N ALA A 101 17.22 -2.25 13.00
CA ALA A 101 18.01 -3.43 13.32
C ALA A 101 19.10 -3.11 14.38
N LEU A 102 19.81 -1.99 14.21
CA LEU A 102 20.86 -1.56 15.16
C LEU A 102 20.30 -1.14 16.51
N LYS A 103 19.08 -0.59 16.60
CA LYS A 103 18.39 -0.39 17.89
C LYS A 103 18.19 -1.70 18.64
N TYR A 104 17.80 -2.75 17.93
CA TYR A 104 17.69 -4.08 18.53
C TYR A 104 19.05 -4.64 18.96
N ALA A 105 20.12 -4.37 18.19
CA ALA A 105 21.48 -4.75 18.54
C ALA A 105 21.99 -4.04 19.81
N VAL A 106 21.50 -2.81 20.08
CA VAL A 106 21.80 -2.10 21.36
C VAL A 106 20.98 -2.69 22.50
N TYR A 107 19.67 -2.84 22.31
CA TYR A 107 18.76 -3.40 23.27
C TYR A 107 17.57 -4.08 22.54
N PRO A 108 17.22 -5.30 22.87
CA PRO A 108 17.70 -6.11 24.02
C PRO A 108 18.90 -7.02 23.72
N ALA A 109 19.47 -7.02 22.51
CA ALA A 109 20.49 -7.99 22.14
C ALA A 109 21.91 -7.67 22.73
N GLU A 110 22.16 -6.45 23.18
CA GLU A 110 23.40 -5.97 23.83
C GLU A 110 24.70 -6.27 23.06
N LEU A 111 24.61 -6.34 21.72
CA LEU A 111 25.73 -6.63 20.84
C LEU A 111 26.63 -5.41 20.56
N ILE A 112 26.06 -4.21 20.68
CA ILE A 112 26.75 -2.92 20.50
C ILE A 112 26.27 -1.91 21.54
N ARG A 113 27.15 -0.97 21.93
CA ARG A 113 26.84 0.02 22.98
C ARG A 113 25.91 1.14 22.52
N SER A 114 25.97 1.51 21.26
CA SER A 114 25.18 2.61 20.70
C SER A 114 24.86 2.36 19.23
N ASN A 115 23.77 2.98 18.75
CA ASN A 115 23.38 2.87 17.34
C ASN A 115 24.16 3.90 16.49
N PRO A 116 25.09 3.47 15.62
CA PRO A 116 25.88 4.39 14.80
C PRO A 116 25.06 5.09 13.70
N CYS A 117 23.79 4.68 13.50
CA CYS A 117 22.84 5.31 12.59
C CYS A 117 22.04 6.45 13.25
N ALA A 118 22.18 6.63 14.57
CA ALA A 118 21.45 7.66 15.29
C ALA A 118 21.93 9.07 14.86
N GLY A 119 20.97 9.97 14.64
CA GLY A 119 21.27 11.35 14.22
C GLY A 119 21.76 11.53 12.78
N MET A 120 21.99 10.45 12.02
CA MET A 120 22.48 10.55 10.64
C MET A 120 21.41 11.16 9.73
N ALA A 121 21.78 12.24 9.03
CA ALA A 121 20.92 12.88 8.04
C ALA A 121 21.04 12.21 6.66
N ILE A 122 20.00 12.32 5.86
CA ILE A 122 20.07 11.89 4.44
C ILE A 122 20.80 12.98 3.65
N PRO A 123 21.77 12.62 2.79
CA PRO A 123 22.52 13.57 1.99
C PRO A 123 21.62 14.55 1.21
N ARG A 124 21.96 15.83 1.20
CA ARG A 124 21.16 16.88 0.54
C ARG A 124 21.10 16.69 -0.98
N ASN A 125 22.16 16.13 -1.57
CA ASN A 125 22.26 15.82 -3.01
C ASN A 125 21.46 14.57 -3.42
N ALA A 126 20.85 13.84 -2.49
CA ALA A 126 19.98 12.71 -2.83
C ALA A 126 18.77 13.21 -3.64
N PRO A 127 18.53 12.66 -4.86
CA PRO A 127 17.45 13.11 -5.72
C PRO A 127 16.11 13.08 -5.00
N ALA A 128 15.43 14.22 -4.96
CA ALA A 128 14.04 14.23 -4.54
C ALA A 128 13.22 13.50 -5.62
N LYS A 129 12.50 12.44 -5.24
CA LYS A 129 11.52 11.87 -6.17
C LYS A 129 10.42 12.90 -6.34
N VAL A 130 10.44 13.63 -7.46
CA VAL A 130 9.31 14.44 -7.87
C VAL A 130 8.18 13.48 -8.22
N VAL A 131 7.39 13.12 -7.22
CA VAL A 131 6.12 12.44 -7.45
C VAL A 131 5.20 13.52 -8.04
N ARG A 132 5.17 13.64 -9.37
CA ARG A 132 4.10 14.39 -10.02
C ARG A 132 2.81 13.65 -9.68
N ARG A 133 2.10 14.13 -8.68
CA ARG A 133 0.75 13.68 -8.35
C ARG A 133 -0.15 14.24 -9.46
N SER A 134 -0.33 13.46 -10.52
CA SER A 134 -1.20 13.87 -11.62
C SER A 134 -2.65 13.83 -11.13
N ILE A 135 -3.31 14.96 -11.19
CA ILE A 135 -4.77 15.04 -11.09
C ILE A 135 -5.33 14.48 -12.40
N ILE A 136 -6.25 13.54 -12.30
CA ILE A 136 -6.93 12.97 -13.46
C ILE A 136 -8.07 13.90 -13.84
N THR A 137 -7.99 14.53 -15.00
CA THR A 137 -9.07 15.40 -15.47
C THR A 137 -10.32 14.60 -15.85
N LYS A 138 -11.46 15.27 -15.96
CA LYS A 138 -12.71 14.62 -16.41
C LYS A 138 -12.56 14.05 -17.81
N GLU A 139 -11.81 14.71 -18.68
CA GLU A 139 -11.52 14.31 -20.06
C GLU A 139 -10.67 13.03 -20.07
N GLN A 140 -9.59 12.99 -19.28
CA GLN A 140 -8.74 11.80 -19.14
C GLN A 140 -9.53 10.62 -18.58
N PHE A 141 -10.43 10.86 -17.63
CA PHE A 141 -11.28 9.79 -17.09
C PHE A 141 -12.27 9.27 -18.15
N ARG A 142 -12.90 10.17 -18.94
CA ARG A 142 -13.76 9.76 -20.06
C ARG A 142 -12.98 8.96 -21.11
N GLU A 143 -11.75 9.36 -21.43
CA GLU A 143 -10.87 8.61 -22.33
C GLU A 143 -10.57 7.22 -21.77
N LEU A 144 -10.23 7.09 -20.48
CA LEU A 144 -10.04 5.79 -19.84
C LEU A 144 -11.28 4.89 -19.97
N LEU A 145 -12.48 5.44 -19.78
CA LEU A 145 -13.72 4.69 -19.92
C LEU A 145 -14.04 4.33 -21.37
N SER A 146 -13.69 5.17 -22.35
CA SER A 146 -13.86 4.84 -23.78
C SER A 146 -12.96 3.69 -24.22
N LEU A 147 -11.75 3.62 -23.68
CA LEU A 147 -10.80 2.53 -23.92
C LEU A 147 -11.15 1.24 -23.14
N HIS A 148 -11.89 1.41 -22.07
CA HIS A 148 -12.34 0.32 -21.18
C HIS A 148 -13.84 0.45 -20.94
N PRO A 149 -14.68 0.21 -22.00
CA PRO A 149 -16.11 0.41 -21.91
C PRO A 149 -16.76 -0.55 -20.93
N GLU A 150 -18.04 -0.28 -20.65
CA GLU A 150 -18.86 -1.14 -19.79
C GLU A 150 -18.78 -2.61 -20.28
N GLY A 151 -18.57 -3.52 -19.36
CA GLY A 151 -18.31 -4.93 -19.67
C GLY A 151 -16.81 -5.28 -19.75
N SER A 152 -15.90 -4.34 -19.92
CA SER A 152 -14.46 -4.64 -19.83
C SER A 152 -14.00 -4.83 -18.38
N LYS A 153 -12.96 -5.66 -18.17
CA LYS A 153 -12.46 -6.01 -16.84
C LYS A 153 -11.99 -4.82 -15.99
N TYR A 154 -11.63 -3.70 -16.64
CA TYR A 154 -11.13 -2.51 -15.92
C TYR A 154 -12.20 -1.44 -15.70
N TYR A 155 -13.37 -1.55 -16.34
CA TYR A 155 -14.45 -0.57 -16.21
C TYR A 155 -14.86 -0.35 -14.75
N MET A 156 -15.27 -1.41 -14.07
CA MET A 156 -15.77 -1.29 -12.70
C MET A 156 -14.68 -0.86 -11.69
N PRO A 157 -13.43 -1.40 -11.71
CA PRO A 157 -12.34 -0.85 -10.93
C PRO A 157 -12.10 0.64 -11.15
N LEU A 158 -12.13 1.14 -12.40
CA LEU A 158 -11.95 2.56 -12.71
C LEU A 158 -13.09 3.42 -12.14
N MET A 159 -14.34 2.96 -12.31
CA MET A 159 -15.52 3.64 -11.76
C MET A 159 -15.41 3.75 -10.23
N ILE A 160 -15.14 2.67 -9.53
CA ILE A 160 -15.04 2.70 -8.07
C ILE A 160 -13.88 3.58 -7.61
N LEU A 161 -12.70 3.46 -8.22
CA LEU A 161 -11.52 4.29 -7.89
C LEU A 161 -11.85 5.79 -8.01
N TYR A 162 -12.50 6.20 -9.10
CA TYR A 162 -12.78 7.60 -9.38
C TYR A 162 -13.85 8.18 -8.44
N HIS A 163 -14.95 7.45 -8.24
CA HIS A 163 -16.10 7.91 -7.45
C HIS A 163 -15.90 7.80 -5.94
N THR A 164 -14.92 6.99 -5.46
CA THR A 164 -14.74 6.79 -4.01
C THR A 164 -13.38 7.24 -3.48
N GLY A 165 -12.36 7.35 -4.33
CA GLY A 165 -10.98 7.56 -3.92
C GLY A 165 -10.41 6.41 -3.07
N ALA A 166 -11.03 5.24 -3.06
CA ALA A 166 -10.56 4.07 -2.33
C ALA A 166 -9.18 3.62 -2.82
N ARG A 167 -8.41 2.95 -1.94
CA ARG A 167 -7.14 2.33 -2.37
C ARG A 167 -7.43 1.15 -3.29
N ILE A 168 -6.57 0.94 -4.28
CA ILE A 168 -6.80 -0.12 -5.28
C ILE A 168 -6.96 -1.52 -4.66
N GLY A 169 -6.20 -1.82 -3.59
CA GLY A 169 -6.37 -3.08 -2.86
C GLY A 169 -7.71 -3.19 -2.15
N GLU A 170 -8.26 -2.07 -1.67
CA GLU A 170 -9.60 -1.97 -1.09
C GLU A 170 -10.67 -2.22 -2.17
N VAL A 171 -10.51 -1.59 -3.35
CA VAL A 171 -11.42 -1.78 -4.50
C VAL A 171 -11.48 -3.24 -4.94
N PHE A 172 -10.36 -3.92 -5.01
CA PHE A 172 -10.33 -5.35 -5.36
C PHE A 172 -10.90 -6.26 -4.26
N GLY A 173 -10.86 -5.81 -3.00
CA GLY A 173 -11.43 -6.54 -1.87
C GLY A 173 -12.94 -6.41 -1.71
N LEU A 174 -13.61 -5.61 -2.55
CA LEU A 174 -15.06 -5.43 -2.48
C LEU A 174 -15.82 -6.64 -3.01
N THR A 175 -16.76 -7.09 -2.21
CA THR A 175 -17.74 -8.12 -2.57
C THR A 175 -19.12 -7.49 -2.72
N TRP A 176 -20.08 -8.22 -3.26
CA TRP A 176 -21.49 -7.74 -3.31
C TRP A 176 -22.10 -7.58 -1.92
N GLU A 177 -21.56 -8.25 -0.91
CA GLU A 177 -21.93 -8.07 0.50
C GLU A 177 -21.49 -6.71 1.05
N SER A 178 -20.46 -6.09 0.42
CA SER A 178 -19.91 -4.79 0.80
C SER A 178 -20.76 -3.61 0.31
N VAL A 179 -21.79 -3.84 -0.50
CA VAL A 179 -22.57 -2.77 -1.16
C VAL A 179 -24.04 -2.91 -0.87
N ASP A 180 -24.64 -1.86 -0.33
CA ASP A 180 -26.09 -1.70 -0.25
C ASP A 180 -26.53 -0.72 -1.33
N LEU A 181 -27.10 -1.25 -2.43
CA LEU A 181 -27.54 -0.45 -3.59
C LEU A 181 -28.81 0.35 -3.33
N GLU A 182 -29.58 0.00 -2.31
CA GLU A 182 -30.81 0.73 -1.94
C GLU A 182 -30.45 1.93 -1.05
N LYS A 183 -29.60 1.74 -0.05
CA LYS A 183 -29.10 2.83 0.78
C LYS A 183 -28.02 3.66 0.09
N GLY A 184 -27.47 3.19 -1.05
CA GLY A 184 -26.38 3.85 -1.75
C GLY A 184 -25.09 3.88 -0.92
N THR A 185 -24.76 2.80 -0.22
CA THR A 185 -23.57 2.71 0.64
C THR A 185 -22.61 1.61 0.19
N LEU A 186 -21.34 1.83 0.45
CA LEU A 186 -20.25 0.91 0.17
C LEU A 186 -19.33 0.83 1.40
N THR A 187 -19.18 -0.37 1.96
CA THR A 187 -18.35 -0.61 3.14
C THR A 187 -17.00 -1.20 2.77
N ILE A 188 -15.93 -0.54 3.18
CA ILE A 188 -14.54 -1.00 3.01
C ILE A 188 -14.08 -1.59 4.33
N GLU A 189 -13.93 -2.91 4.39
CA GLU A 189 -13.51 -3.63 5.59
C GLU A 189 -12.33 -4.57 5.35
N ARG A 190 -11.99 -4.80 4.08
CA ARG A 190 -10.89 -5.68 3.66
C ARG A 190 -10.21 -5.17 2.40
N GLN A 191 -9.05 -5.71 2.11
CA GLN A 191 -8.30 -5.45 0.89
C GLN A 191 -7.73 -6.76 0.34
N ILE A 192 -7.52 -6.84 -0.98
CA ILE A 192 -6.74 -7.94 -1.56
C ILE A 192 -5.27 -7.52 -1.63
N VAL A 193 -4.41 -8.44 -1.23
CA VAL A 193 -2.95 -8.31 -1.29
C VAL A 193 -2.34 -9.49 -2.06
N GLU A 194 -1.25 -9.24 -2.79
CA GLU A 194 -0.46 -10.29 -3.42
C GLU A 194 0.42 -10.97 -2.36
N ARG A 195 0.52 -12.30 -2.41
CA ARG A 195 1.32 -13.11 -1.47
C ARG A 195 2.71 -13.36 -2.04
N GLN A 196 3.70 -13.46 -1.18
CA GLN A 196 5.08 -13.79 -1.58
C GLN A 196 5.20 -15.18 -2.23
N ALA A 197 4.42 -16.14 -1.77
CA ALA A 197 4.34 -17.49 -2.33
C ALA A 197 3.50 -17.58 -3.62
N GLY A 198 3.09 -16.43 -4.18
CA GLY A 198 2.15 -16.34 -5.29
C GLY A 198 0.69 -16.36 -4.85
N GLY A 199 -0.21 -15.93 -5.77
CA GLY A 199 -1.65 -15.81 -5.49
C GLY A 199 -2.02 -14.58 -4.67
N TYR A 200 -3.26 -14.55 -4.20
CA TYR A 200 -3.87 -13.41 -3.51
C TYR A 200 -4.45 -13.82 -2.17
N ALA A 201 -4.58 -12.86 -1.26
CA ALA A 201 -5.27 -13.07 0.00
C ALA A 201 -6.07 -11.82 0.40
N PHE A 202 -7.15 -12.02 1.13
CA PHE A 202 -7.74 -10.95 1.91
C PHE A 202 -6.84 -10.58 3.08
N ALA A 203 -6.73 -9.30 3.32
CA ALA A 203 -6.06 -8.75 4.49
C ALA A 203 -6.94 -7.66 5.09
N THR A 204 -6.88 -7.54 6.41
CA THR A 204 -7.46 -6.38 7.09
C THR A 204 -6.75 -5.10 6.64
N PRO A 205 -7.43 -3.97 6.55
CA PRO A 205 -6.80 -2.69 6.31
C PRO A 205 -5.70 -2.39 7.34
N LYS A 206 -4.77 -1.50 6.99
CA LYS A 206 -3.58 -1.21 7.83
C LYS A 206 -3.91 -0.65 9.23
N THR A 207 -5.05 0.01 9.38
CA THR A 207 -5.49 0.67 10.63
C THR A 207 -6.97 0.44 10.85
N ALA A 208 -7.43 0.47 12.11
CA ALA A 208 -8.85 0.38 12.46
C ALA A 208 -9.70 1.47 11.77
N THR A 209 -9.15 2.67 11.59
CA THR A 209 -9.79 3.78 10.86
C THR A 209 -9.94 3.55 9.35
N SER A 210 -9.37 2.48 8.83
CA SER A 210 -9.51 2.13 7.40
C SER A 210 -10.82 1.38 7.11
N THR A 211 -11.45 0.76 8.11
CA THR A 211 -12.80 0.21 7.99
C THR A 211 -13.79 1.37 8.04
N ARG A 212 -14.53 1.54 6.97
CA ARG A 212 -15.45 2.68 6.81
C ARG A 212 -16.56 2.38 5.82
N THR A 213 -17.71 3.02 6.04
CA THR A 213 -18.84 3.01 5.11
C THR A 213 -18.90 4.36 4.40
N LEU A 214 -19.01 4.34 3.09
CA LEU A 214 -19.07 5.50 2.21
C LEU A 214 -20.45 5.58 1.56
N PHE A 215 -21.08 6.76 1.55
CA PHE A 215 -22.15 7.04 0.61
C PHE A 215 -21.58 7.20 -0.79
N ILE A 216 -22.22 6.57 -1.79
CA ILE A 216 -21.84 6.61 -3.18
C ILE A 216 -22.89 7.33 -4.01
N ASP A 217 -22.45 7.98 -5.08
CA ASP A 217 -23.33 8.77 -5.95
C ASP A 217 -24.16 7.90 -6.92
N GLY A 218 -25.25 8.50 -7.45
CA GLY A 218 -26.19 7.79 -8.30
C GLY A 218 -25.59 7.21 -9.59
N ARG A 219 -24.48 7.79 -10.12
CA ARG A 219 -23.81 7.26 -11.31
C ARG A 219 -23.10 5.95 -11.00
N LEU A 220 -22.41 5.89 -9.86
CA LEU A 220 -21.77 4.65 -9.42
C LEU A 220 -22.80 3.59 -9.05
N ILE A 221 -23.92 3.96 -8.37
CA ILE A 221 -25.02 3.02 -8.08
C ILE A 221 -25.58 2.41 -9.35
N ALA A 222 -25.89 3.24 -10.35
CA ALA A 222 -26.41 2.78 -11.65
C ALA A 222 -25.41 1.84 -12.37
N ALA A 223 -24.11 2.19 -12.36
CA ALA A 223 -23.07 1.35 -12.93
C ALA A 223 -22.95 0.00 -12.21
N LEU A 224 -22.99 -0.01 -10.88
CA LEU A 224 -22.96 -1.24 -10.07
C LEU A 224 -24.16 -2.14 -10.30
N ARG A 225 -25.38 -1.57 -10.43
CA ARG A 225 -26.58 -2.34 -10.77
C ARG A 225 -26.44 -3.05 -12.11
N ARG A 226 -26.03 -2.34 -13.17
CA ARG A 226 -25.79 -2.93 -14.48
C ARG A 226 -24.67 -3.96 -14.47
N TRP A 227 -23.59 -3.67 -13.74
CA TRP A 227 -22.47 -4.59 -13.61
C TRP A 227 -22.86 -5.90 -12.93
N LYS A 228 -23.69 -5.83 -11.87
CA LYS A 228 -24.23 -7.01 -11.19
C LYS A 228 -25.04 -7.87 -12.15
N ALA A 229 -25.94 -7.26 -12.92
CA ALA A 229 -26.73 -7.96 -13.91
C ALA A 229 -25.85 -8.64 -14.98
N LEU A 230 -24.83 -7.93 -15.47
CA LEU A 230 -23.86 -8.45 -16.44
C LEU A 230 -23.03 -9.62 -15.88
N GLN A 231 -22.64 -9.60 -14.61
CA GLN A 231 -21.94 -10.72 -13.99
C GLN A 231 -22.86 -11.96 -13.90
N VAL A 232 -24.11 -11.77 -13.52
CA VAL A 232 -25.11 -12.87 -13.48
C VAL A 232 -25.34 -13.45 -14.89
N GLU A 233 -25.49 -12.61 -15.91
CA GLU A 233 -25.63 -13.02 -17.30
C GLU A 233 -24.43 -13.88 -17.76
N ARG A 234 -23.21 -13.44 -17.48
CA ARG A 234 -21.98 -14.15 -17.81
C ARG A 234 -21.88 -15.50 -17.08
N GLU A 235 -22.24 -15.50 -15.81
CA GLU A 235 -22.25 -16.71 -15.01
C GLU A 235 -23.21 -17.73 -15.58
N LEU A 236 -24.42 -17.31 -15.97
CA LEU A 236 -25.43 -18.18 -16.63
C LEU A 236 -24.95 -18.67 -18.01
N ALA A 237 -24.39 -17.76 -18.82
CA ALA A 237 -23.91 -18.11 -20.16
C ALA A 237 -22.74 -19.09 -20.15
N MET A 238 -21.84 -18.98 -19.20
CA MET A 238 -20.66 -19.85 -19.06
C MET A 238 -20.94 -21.12 -18.26
N GLY A 239 -21.98 -21.12 -17.42
CA GLY A 239 -22.38 -22.26 -16.62
C GLY A 239 -21.22 -22.82 -15.78
N LYS A 240 -20.88 -24.09 -16.02
CA LYS A 240 -19.82 -24.81 -15.25
C LYS A 240 -18.43 -24.21 -15.40
N ALA A 241 -18.15 -23.50 -16.50
CA ALA A 241 -16.83 -22.93 -16.78
C ALA A 241 -16.59 -21.60 -16.06
N TYR A 242 -17.64 -20.95 -15.53
CA TYR A 242 -17.50 -19.71 -14.78
C TYR A 242 -16.72 -19.93 -13.50
N GLN A 243 -15.76 -19.03 -13.25
CA GLN A 243 -14.90 -19.12 -12.08
C GLN A 243 -15.53 -18.39 -10.90
N VAL A 244 -15.49 -19.02 -9.75
CA VAL A 244 -15.92 -18.43 -8.48
C VAL A 244 -14.74 -18.38 -7.50
N ILE A 245 -14.81 -17.45 -6.59
CA ILE A 245 -13.70 -17.14 -5.68
C ILE A 245 -14.10 -17.51 -4.26
N TYR A 246 -13.27 -18.30 -3.63
CA TYR A 246 -13.41 -18.71 -2.24
C TYR A 246 -12.30 -18.12 -1.40
N GLU A 247 -12.61 -17.80 -0.16
CA GLU A 247 -11.66 -17.50 0.90
C GLU A 247 -11.40 -18.75 1.71
N LEU A 248 -10.15 -19.17 1.79
CA LEU A 248 -9.68 -20.26 2.62
C LEU A 248 -9.21 -19.75 3.99
N ALA A 249 -8.94 -20.68 4.91
CA ALA A 249 -8.33 -20.37 6.19
C ALA A 249 -7.07 -19.48 6.01
N GLY A 250 -6.94 -18.45 6.85
CA GLY A 250 -5.88 -17.44 6.74
C GLY A 250 -6.06 -16.43 5.62
N GLY A 251 -7.28 -16.32 5.03
CA GLY A 251 -7.65 -15.32 4.05
C GLY A 251 -7.16 -15.58 2.63
N THR A 252 -6.56 -16.74 2.34
CA THR A 252 -6.07 -17.09 1.00
C THR A 252 -7.24 -17.17 0.03
N LEU A 253 -7.09 -16.53 -1.16
CA LEU A 253 -8.08 -16.65 -2.23
C LEU A 253 -7.80 -17.91 -3.06
N TYR A 254 -8.84 -18.68 -3.27
CA TYR A 254 -8.88 -19.86 -4.13
C TYR A 254 -9.92 -19.64 -5.22
N THR A 255 -9.57 -19.91 -6.45
CA THR A 255 -10.45 -19.78 -7.60
C THR A 255 -10.71 -21.16 -8.19
N ALA A 256 -11.98 -21.50 -8.41
CA ALA A 256 -12.39 -22.75 -8.99
C ALA A 256 -13.58 -22.59 -9.93
N PRO A 257 -13.80 -23.52 -10.87
CA PRO A 257 -15.03 -23.62 -11.64
C PRO A 257 -16.25 -23.73 -10.71
N LYS A 258 -17.36 -23.05 -11.04
CA LYS A 258 -18.54 -22.96 -10.17
C LYS A 258 -19.11 -24.30 -9.70
N MET A 259 -18.98 -25.35 -10.50
CA MET A 259 -19.52 -26.68 -10.19
C MET A 259 -18.50 -27.59 -9.48
N GLU A 260 -17.27 -27.12 -9.29
CA GLU A 260 -16.27 -27.85 -8.52
C GLU A 260 -16.57 -27.74 -7.03
N LYS A 261 -16.49 -28.87 -6.31
CA LYS A 261 -16.68 -28.86 -4.86
C LYS A 261 -15.56 -28.05 -4.20
N PRO A 262 -15.88 -26.96 -3.47
CA PRO A 262 -14.85 -26.17 -2.83
C PRO A 262 -14.15 -26.98 -1.74
N PRO A 263 -12.90 -26.61 -1.37
CA PRO A 263 -12.22 -27.14 -0.20
C PRO A 263 -13.07 -26.98 1.06
N GLU A 264 -12.87 -27.87 2.02
CA GLU A 264 -13.57 -27.80 3.31
C GLU A 264 -13.27 -26.48 4.02
N GLY A 265 -14.31 -25.85 4.58
CA GLY A 265 -14.20 -24.55 5.25
C GLY A 265 -14.01 -23.36 4.32
N ALA A 266 -14.07 -23.52 3.00
CA ALA A 266 -13.99 -22.44 2.05
C ALA A 266 -15.27 -21.58 2.06
N ILE A 267 -15.11 -20.25 2.09
CA ILE A 267 -16.21 -19.30 2.10
C ILE A 267 -16.29 -18.63 0.71
N LEU A 268 -17.45 -18.74 0.05
CA LEU A 268 -17.69 -18.07 -1.23
C LEU A 268 -17.60 -16.54 -1.06
N ARG A 269 -16.84 -15.88 -1.95
CA ARG A 269 -16.68 -14.43 -1.96
C ARG A 269 -17.02 -13.86 -3.33
N PRO A 270 -18.23 -13.32 -3.51
CA PRO A 270 -18.69 -12.77 -4.78
C PRO A 270 -18.04 -11.40 -5.01
N LEU A 271 -16.82 -11.38 -5.60
CA LEU A 271 -16.09 -10.15 -5.87
C LEU A 271 -16.80 -9.29 -6.93
N ILE A 272 -16.77 -7.96 -6.73
CA ILE A 272 -17.27 -6.99 -7.71
C ILE A 272 -16.31 -6.87 -8.90
N CYS A 273 -15.01 -6.80 -8.62
CA CYS A 273 -13.97 -6.56 -9.63
C CYS A 273 -13.46 -7.89 -10.22
N THR A 274 -14.23 -8.46 -11.15
CA THR A 274 -13.84 -9.66 -11.88
C THR A 274 -13.78 -9.41 -13.39
N ASP A 275 -13.10 -10.28 -14.12
CA ASP A 275 -13.17 -10.31 -15.57
C ASP A 275 -14.42 -11.06 -16.07
N ARG A 276 -14.52 -11.25 -17.39
CA ARG A 276 -15.67 -11.95 -18.02
C ARG A 276 -15.79 -13.43 -17.63
N TYR A 277 -14.73 -14.02 -17.11
CA TYR A 277 -14.69 -15.43 -16.70
C TYR A 277 -14.92 -15.62 -15.20
N GLY A 278 -15.11 -14.54 -14.43
CA GLY A 278 -15.22 -14.56 -12.98
C GLY A 278 -13.88 -14.48 -12.24
N LEU A 279 -12.75 -14.37 -12.97
CA LEU A 279 -11.42 -14.27 -12.37
C LEU A 279 -11.19 -12.89 -11.76
N PRO A 280 -10.47 -12.79 -10.61
CA PRO A 280 -10.20 -11.50 -9.98
C PRO A 280 -9.34 -10.61 -10.88
N VAL A 281 -9.67 -9.33 -10.96
CA VAL A 281 -8.79 -8.33 -11.58
C VAL A 281 -7.56 -8.13 -10.72
N THR A 282 -6.38 -8.14 -11.34
CA THR A 282 -5.11 -8.08 -10.63
C THR A 282 -4.54 -6.66 -10.54
N TYR A 283 -3.84 -6.37 -9.44
CA TYR A 283 -3.14 -5.11 -9.25
C TYR A 283 -2.13 -4.84 -10.39
N ARG A 284 -1.33 -5.85 -10.76
CA ARG A 284 -0.33 -5.74 -11.82
C ARG A 284 -0.96 -5.37 -13.15
N GLY A 285 -2.10 -6.00 -13.50
CA GLY A 285 -2.80 -5.74 -14.75
C GLY A 285 -3.27 -4.30 -14.90
N ILE A 286 -4.00 -3.78 -13.89
CA ILE A 286 -4.51 -2.40 -13.94
C ILE A 286 -3.37 -1.38 -13.80
N SER A 287 -2.36 -1.64 -12.96
CA SER A 287 -1.21 -0.74 -12.81
C SER A 287 -0.41 -0.61 -14.10
N THR A 288 -0.18 -1.72 -14.82
CA THR A 288 0.48 -1.69 -16.12
C THR A 288 -0.34 -0.88 -17.14
N MET A 289 -1.65 -1.06 -17.17
CA MET A 289 -2.56 -0.32 -18.05
C MET A 289 -2.50 1.20 -17.76
N LEU A 290 -2.57 1.59 -16.49
CA LEU A 290 -2.53 2.99 -16.07
C LEU A 290 -1.16 3.62 -16.30
N ASN A 291 -0.07 2.92 -15.95
CA ASN A 291 1.30 3.43 -16.10
C ASN A 291 1.67 3.74 -17.55
N ARG A 292 1.16 2.99 -18.52
CA ARG A 292 1.33 3.28 -19.96
C ARG A 292 0.78 4.66 -20.35
N ARG A 293 -0.07 5.27 -19.53
CA ARG A 293 -0.66 6.60 -19.70
C ARG A 293 -0.14 7.64 -18.69
N GLY A 294 0.94 7.31 -17.98
CA GLY A 294 1.50 8.18 -16.94
C GLY A 294 0.62 8.35 -15.69
N ILE A 295 -0.41 7.52 -15.56
CA ILE A 295 -1.33 7.53 -14.43
C ILE A 295 -0.97 6.39 -13.49
N ASN A 296 -1.00 6.61 -12.19
CA ASN A 296 -0.95 5.54 -11.20
C ASN A 296 -2.28 5.45 -10.44
N ALA A 297 -2.56 4.26 -9.87
CA ALA A 297 -3.82 4.05 -9.17
C ALA A 297 -4.03 5.00 -7.98
N HIS A 298 -2.95 5.51 -7.38
CA HIS A 298 -3.03 6.46 -6.27
C HIS A 298 -3.45 7.88 -6.73
N SER A 299 -3.27 8.18 -8.03
CA SER A 299 -3.73 9.44 -8.64
C SER A 299 -5.24 9.60 -8.55
N PHE A 300 -6.03 8.52 -8.64
CA PHE A 300 -7.49 8.57 -8.45
C PHE A 300 -7.87 9.07 -7.07
N ARG A 301 -7.21 8.56 -6.03
CA ARG A 301 -7.44 8.98 -4.66
C ARG A 301 -7.04 10.42 -4.43
N HIS A 302 -5.92 10.84 -5.01
CA HIS A 302 -5.47 12.23 -4.96
C HIS A 302 -6.45 13.15 -5.69
N THR A 303 -6.88 12.77 -6.89
CA THR A 303 -7.89 13.50 -7.67
C THR A 303 -9.20 13.65 -6.89
N HIS A 304 -9.71 12.56 -6.32
CA HIS A 304 -10.94 12.56 -5.53
C HIS A 304 -10.85 13.51 -4.32
N ALA A 305 -9.71 13.49 -3.61
CA ALA A 305 -9.46 14.39 -2.50
C ALA A 305 -9.42 15.86 -2.94
N THR A 306 -8.64 16.15 -3.99
CA THR A 306 -8.47 17.51 -4.52
C THR A 306 -9.81 18.09 -4.97
N GLN A 307 -10.54 17.36 -5.81
CA GLN A 307 -11.84 17.83 -6.34
C GLN A 307 -12.86 18.09 -5.22
N LEU A 308 -12.88 17.27 -4.17
CA LEU A 308 -13.79 17.50 -3.03
C LEU A 308 -13.42 18.77 -2.26
N ILE A 309 -12.15 19.01 -2.02
CA ILE A 309 -11.71 20.21 -1.26
C ILE A 309 -11.89 21.46 -2.12
N GLU A 310 -11.53 21.43 -3.41
CA GLU A 310 -11.80 22.52 -4.35
C GLU A 310 -13.30 22.86 -4.48
N ALA A 311 -14.15 21.84 -4.26
CA ALA A 311 -15.61 22.03 -4.19
C ALA A 311 -16.10 22.45 -2.79
N GLY A 312 -15.23 22.82 -1.85
CA GLY A 312 -15.58 23.34 -0.52
C GLY A 312 -15.80 22.29 0.56
N ALA A 313 -15.50 21.00 0.32
CA ALA A 313 -15.60 19.98 1.36
C ALA A 313 -14.53 20.17 2.44
N LYS A 314 -14.91 20.00 3.71
CA LYS A 314 -13.97 20.15 4.83
C LYS A 314 -12.87 19.08 4.77
N PRO A 315 -11.59 19.44 4.92
CA PRO A 315 -10.46 18.49 4.87
C PRO A 315 -10.60 17.31 5.83
N VAL A 316 -11.23 17.52 6.99
CA VAL A 316 -11.48 16.45 7.99
C VAL A 316 -12.46 15.42 7.45
N ASP A 317 -13.54 15.85 6.79
CA ASP A 317 -14.55 14.95 6.22
C ASP A 317 -13.96 14.15 5.03
N VAL A 318 -13.14 14.82 4.20
CA VAL A 318 -12.40 14.16 3.11
C VAL A 318 -11.40 13.15 3.66
N ALA A 319 -10.68 13.47 4.73
CA ALA A 319 -9.76 12.55 5.41
C ALA A 319 -10.50 11.33 5.97
N ALA A 320 -11.64 11.53 6.61
CA ALA A 320 -12.51 10.45 7.13
C ALA A 320 -13.01 9.57 5.98
N ARG A 321 -13.54 10.17 4.91
CA ARG A 321 -14.01 9.47 3.70
C ARG A 321 -12.91 8.60 3.10
N LEU A 322 -11.70 9.11 3.01
CA LEU A 322 -10.56 8.39 2.48
C LEU A 322 -9.96 7.36 3.47
N GLY A 323 -10.26 7.43 4.76
CA GLY A 323 -9.66 6.59 5.80
C GLY A 323 -8.17 6.94 6.00
N HIS A 324 -7.85 8.22 6.13
CA HIS A 324 -6.55 8.69 6.58
C HIS A 324 -6.48 8.61 8.11
N LYS A 325 -5.38 8.04 8.63
CA LYS A 325 -5.16 7.96 10.08
C LYS A 325 -4.98 9.36 10.71
N ASP A 326 -4.46 10.30 9.92
CA ASP A 326 -4.14 11.65 10.33
C ASP A 326 -4.67 12.62 9.27
N ALA A 327 -5.54 13.54 9.68
CA ALA A 327 -6.07 14.60 8.84
C ALA A 327 -4.97 15.50 8.27
N THR A 328 -3.82 15.60 8.95
CA THR A 328 -2.63 16.33 8.51
C THR A 328 -2.13 15.83 7.14
N ILE A 329 -2.33 14.55 6.81
CA ILE A 329 -2.01 14.00 5.48
C ILE A 329 -2.87 14.69 4.41
N THR A 330 -4.13 14.96 4.69
CA THR A 330 -5.04 15.67 3.79
C THR A 330 -4.75 17.16 3.82
N GLN A 331 -4.49 17.75 4.98
CA GLN A 331 -4.12 19.16 5.13
C GLN A 331 -2.81 19.50 4.42
N ASN A 332 -1.74 18.71 4.59
CA ASN A 332 -0.45 18.92 3.93
C ASN A 332 -0.49 18.75 2.40
N LEU A 333 -1.53 18.13 1.85
CA LEU A 333 -1.77 18.09 0.42
C LEU A 333 -2.24 19.46 -0.12
N TYR A 334 -2.77 20.31 0.76
CA TYR A 334 -3.45 21.58 0.43
C TYR A 334 -2.87 22.80 1.17
N THR A 335 -1.64 22.70 1.68
CA THR A 335 -0.90 23.85 2.24
C THR A 335 -0.50 24.89 1.17
N HIS A 336 -0.79 24.65 -0.10
CA HIS A 336 -0.71 25.65 -1.14
C HIS A 336 -2.09 26.33 -1.25
N ASP A 337 -2.21 27.43 -0.52
CA ASP A 337 -3.29 28.40 -0.60
C ASP A 337 -3.48 28.79 -2.08
N THR A 338 -4.53 28.29 -2.73
CA THR A 338 -4.83 28.74 -4.10
C THR A 338 -5.51 30.10 -4.02
N GLU A 339 -5.29 30.95 -5.02
CA GLU A 339 -5.92 32.25 -5.11
C GLU A 339 -7.47 32.17 -5.03
N GLU A 340 -8.03 31.08 -5.53
CA GLU A 340 -9.46 30.77 -5.45
C GLU A 340 -9.93 30.50 -4.02
N MET A 341 -9.17 29.73 -3.22
CA MET A 341 -9.49 29.49 -1.81
C MET A 341 -9.42 30.78 -0.98
N GLN A 342 -8.48 31.68 -1.27
CA GLN A 342 -8.41 32.98 -0.62
C GLN A 342 -9.63 33.85 -0.98
N LYS A 343 -10.04 33.90 -2.25
CA LYS A 343 -11.23 34.62 -2.70
C LYS A 343 -12.50 34.07 -2.05
N GLU A 344 -12.64 32.76 -1.93
CA GLU A 344 -13.77 32.12 -1.29
C GLU A 344 -13.82 32.39 0.21
N THR A 345 -12.68 32.37 0.89
CA THR A 345 -12.56 32.73 2.31
C THR A 345 -13.00 34.18 2.55
N VAL A 346 -12.58 35.10 1.68
CA VAL A 346 -13.02 36.50 1.72
C VAL A 346 -14.53 36.62 1.46
N ALA A 347 -15.06 35.87 0.50
CA ALA A 347 -16.50 35.86 0.20
C ALA A 347 -17.36 35.32 1.36
N ILE A 348 -16.86 34.30 2.09
CA ILE A 348 -17.51 33.78 3.31
C ILE A 348 -17.50 34.88 4.39
N PHE A 349 -16.36 35.53 4.62
CA PHE A 349 -16.26 36.61 5.61
C PHE A 349 -17.14 37.79 5.26
N SER A 350 -17.21 38.20 3.98
CA SER A 350 -18.06 39.26 3.50
C SER A 350 -19.55 38.97 3.74
N ARG A 351 -19.98 37.71 3.64
CA ARG A 351 -21.35 37.30 3.99
C ARG A 351 -21.65 37.42 5.48
N ILE A 352 -20.67 37.16 6.34
CA ILE A 352 -20.79 37.29 7.79
C ILE A 352 -20.89 38.76 8.18
N VAL A 353 -20.05 39.62 7.61
CA VAL A 353 -20.01 41.06 7.93
C VAL A 353 -21.14 41.82 7.26
N GLY A 354 -21.64 41.39 6.09
CA GLY A 354 -22.75 42.00 5.39
C GLY A 354 -24.13 41.83 6.08
N THR A 355 -24.18 41.05 7.16
CA THR A 355 -25.36 40.89 8.04
C THR A 355 -25.27 41.72 9.33
N LEU A 356 -24.22 42.53 9.50
CA LEU A 356 -24.03 43.53 10.55
C LEU A 356 -24.51 44.91 10.07
#